data_336c4bc02fd78d5ad0cbc126d1a48b6b
#
_entry.id   336c4bc02fd78d5ad0cbc126d1a48b6b
#
_cell.length_a   1.000
_cell.length_b   1.000
_cell.length_c   1.000
_cell.angle_alpha   90.00
_cell.angle_beta   90.00
_cell.angle_gamma   90.00
#
_symmetry.space_group_name_H-M   'P 1'
#
loop_
_entity.id
_entity.type
_entity.pdbx_description
1 polymer ?
#
loop_
_entity_poly.entity_id
_entity_poly.type
_entity_poly.pdbx_seq_one_letter_code
_entity_poly.pdbx_strand_id
1 'polypeptide(L)'
;MRQAIATSRATFDRLTQGSSVTTDWCDSIADPAVVLREHGLLADLIIMSLPRESEVAQADPVDLAAATGTPILRLGAATSREAFRRVLIGWKDCRESRCALRAALPILRRAETILIVGVGDEASSECLSAVQRYLCARDMNAQHDHVPDNGKGAAASMTEIARRDGYGLLVAGARAQGRWKERIVGGATEELLRTDVNWLLAN
;
A
#
# COMPACT_ATOMS: atom_id res chain seq x y z
N MET A 1 11.33 -8.93 -24.19
CA MET A 1 9.92 -8.85 -23.77
C MET A 1 9.17 -10.15 -23.89
N ARG A 2 8.97 -10.78 -25.06
CA ARG A 2 8.24 -12.08 -25.20
C ARG A 2 8.77 -13.19 -24.30
N GLN A 3 10.09 -13.32 -24.17
CA GLN A 3 10.71 -14.32 -23.30
C GLN A 3 10.42 -14.06 -21.81
N ALA A 4 10.37 -12.80 -21.37
CA ALA A 4 9.99 -12.43 -20.00
C ALA A 4 8.54 -12.82 -19.71
N ILE A 5 7.61 -12.57 -20.63
CA ILE A 5 6.19 -12.99 -20.52
C ILE A 5 6.10 -14.52 -20.40
N ALA A 6 6.81 -15.26 -21.26
CA ALA A 6 6.81 -16.73 -21.21
C ALA A 6 7.35 -17.27 -19.87
N THR A 7 8.42 -16.67 -19.34
CA THR A 7 8.98 -17.03 -18.03
C THR A 7 8.01 -16.75 -16.89
N SER A 8 7.34 -15.59 -16.93
CA SER A 8 6.33 -15.21 -15.94
C SER A 8 5.12 -16.14 -15.99
N ARG A 9 4.67 -16.50 -17.19
CA ARG A 9 3.58 -17.47 -17.40
C ARG A 9 3.92 -18.82 -16.81
N ALA A 10 5.11 -19.36 -17.12
CA ALA A 10 5.55 -20.63 -16.57
C ALA A 10 5.64 -20.62 -15.04
N THR A 11 6.04 -19.48 -14.45
CA THR A 11 6.07 -19.30 -13.00
C THR A 11 4.65 -19.29 -12.42
N PHE A 12 3.73 -18.58 -13.06
CA PHE A 12 2.32 -18.54 -12.68
C PHE A 12 1.71 -19.95 -12.71
N ASP A 13 1.85 -20.65 -13.81
CA ASP A 13 1.30 -22.01 -13.99
C ASP A 13 1.83 -22.97 -12.91
N ARG A 14 3.14 -22.89 -12.59
CA ARG A 14 3.76 -23.71 -11.53
C ARG A 14 3.22 -23.38 -10.14
N LEU A 15 3.00 -22.08 -9.84
CA LEU A 15 2.53 -21.63 -8.50
C LEU A 15 1.03 -21.90 -8.30
N THR A 16 0.26 -21.92 -9.37
CA THR A 16 -1.20 -22.17 -9.32
C THR A 16 -1.58 -23.63 -9.51
N GLN A 17 -0.64 -24.47 -9.91
CA GLN A 17 -0.87 -25.91 -10.08
C GLN A 17 -1.35 -26.55 -8.78
N GLY A 18 -2.51 -27.18 -8.82
CA GLY A 18 -3.13 -27.81 -7.64
C GLY A 18 -3.80 -26.84 -6.67
N SER A 19 -3.87 -25.56 -6.99
CA SER A 19 -4.61 -24.57 -6.19
C SER A 19 -6.11 -24.80 -6.31
N SER A 20 -6.84 -24.66 -5.21
CA SER A 20 -8.32 -24.61 -5.17
C SER A 20 -8.87 -23.23 -5.56
N VAL A 21 -8.01 -22.24 -5.76
CA VAL A 21 -8.39 -20.88 -6.14
C VAL A 21 -8.51 -20.79 -7.65
N THR A 22 -9.59 -20.22 -8.15
CA THR A 22 -9.74 -19.91 -9.57
C THR A 22 -8.71 -18.84 -9.96
N THR A 23 -7.92 -19.15 -10.98
CA THR A 23 -6.86 -18.25 -11.45
C THR A 23 -7.00 -18.03 -12.95
N ASP A 24 -6.71 -16.81 -13.38
CA ASP A 24 -6.65 -16.45 -14.79
C ASP A 24 -5.36 -15.72 -15.10
N TRP A 25 -4.87 -15.83 -16.33
CA TRP A 25 -3.68 -15.17 -16.82
C TRP A 25 -4.03 -14.26 -17.99
N CYS A 26 -3.66 -13.00 -17.86
CA CYS A 26 -3.74 -12.04 -18.95
C CYS A 26 -2.35 -11.46 -19.23
N ASP A 27 -1.96 -11.39 -20.50
CA ASP A 27 -0.77 -10.70 -20.95
C ASP A 27 -1.11 -9.68 -22.04
N SER A 28 -0.45 -8.55 -22.01
CA SER A 28 -0.64 -7.47 -22.97
C SER A 28 0.66 -6.72 -23.21
N ILE A 29 0.81 -6.22 -24.44
CA ILE A 29 1.88 -5.28 -24.81
C ILE A 29 1.22 -3.92 -24.96
N ALA A 30 0.92 -3.29 -23.84
CA ALA A 30 0.27 -1.98 -23.77
C ALA A 30 0.78 -1.20 -22.55
N ASP A 31 0.35 0.04 -22.39
CA ASP A 31 0.62 0.82 -21.19
C ASP A 31 0.04 0.12 -19.95
N PRO A 32 0.87 -0.18 -18.93
CA PRO A 32 0.42 -0.89 -17.73
C PRO A 32 -0.73 -0.18 -17.01
N ALA A 33 -0.76 1.16 -17.01
CA ALA A 33 -1.82 1.91 -16.36
C ALA A 33 -3.18 1.72 -17.06
N VAL A 34 -3.20 1.60 -18.39
CA VAL A 34 -4.41 1.33 -19.16
C VAL A 34 -4.93 -0.08 -18.86
N VAL A 35 -4.06 -1.08 -18.96
CA VAL A 35 -4.41 -2.49 -18.72
C VAL A 35 -4.92 -2.71 -17.30
N LEU A 36 -4.22 -2.16 -16.30
CA LEU A 36 -4.62 -2.28 -14.90
C LEU A 36 -5.93 -1.56 -14.59
N ARG A 37 -6.24 -0.45 -15.28
CA ARG A 37 -7.56 0.19 -15.16
C ARG A 37 -8.67 -0.70 -15.69
N GLU A 38 -8.49 -1.29 -16.86
CA GLU A 38 -9.51 -2.15 -17.47
C GLU A 38 -9.81 -3.39 -16.64
N HIS A 39 -8.77 -4.06 -16.16
CA HIS A 39 -8.89 -5.31 -15.38
C HIS A 39 -9.14 -5.07 -13.88
N GLY A 40 -8.79 -3.90 -13.36
CA GLY A 40 -8.85 -3.59 -11.93
C GLY A 40 -10.19 -3.09 -11.40
N LEU A 41 -11.14 -2.73 -12.27
CA LEU A 41 -12.40 -2.07 -11.86
C LEU A 41 -13.28 -2.90 -10.92
N LEU A 42 -13.23 -4.22 -11.03
CA LEU A 42 -14.00 -5.16 -10.21
C LEU A 42 -13.12 -5.98 -9.26
N ALA A 43 -11.85 -5.61 -9.14
CA ALA A 43 -10.94 -6.26 -8.20
C ALA A 43 -11.13 -5.71 -6.78
N ASP A 44 -11.09 -6.57 -5.78
CA ASP A 44 -11.06 -6.18 -4.37
C ASP A 44 -9.71 -5.56 -3.97
N LEU A 45 -8.63 -5.95 -4.65
CA LEU A 45 -7.27 -5.51 -4.41
C LEU A 45 -6.42 -5.70 -5.66
N ILE A 46 -5.65 -4.69 -6.05
CA ILE A 46 -4.60 -4.81 -7.04
C ILE A 46 -3.26 -4.95 -6.32
N ILE A 47 -2.49 -6.00 -6.65
CA ILE A 47 -1.16 -6.21 -6.10
C ILE A 47 -0.12 -5.86 -7.18
N MET A 48 0.80 -4.97 -6.82
CA MET A 48 1.88 -4.53 -7.70
C MET A 48 3.23 -4.81 -7.04
N SER A 49 4.18 -5.32 -7.79
CA SER A 49 5.58 -5.42 -7.35
C SER A 49 6.41 -4.31 -7.98
N LEU A 50 7.48 -3.90 -7.28
CA LEU A 50 8.51 -3.06 -7.90
C LEU A 50 9.26 -3.90 -8.94
N PRO A 51 9.43 -3.41 -10.16
CA PRO A 51 10.34 -4.04 -11.09
C PRO A 51 11.77 -3.88 -10.59
N ARG A 52 12.53 -4.95 -10.69
CA ARG A 52 13.96 -4.90 -10.56
C ARG A 52 14.51 -4.29 -11.86
N GLU A 53 15.09 -3.08 -11.78
CA GLU A 53 15.82 -2.44 -12.87
C GLU A 53 15.13 -2.57 -14.24
N SER A 54 13.93 -2.03 -14.38
CA SER A 54 13.18 -2.11 -15.62
C SER A 54 13.10 -0.73 -16.28
N GLU A 55 13.49 -0.65 -17.54
CA GLU A 55 13.22 0.50 -18.43
C GLU A 55 11.74 0.58 -18.86
N VAL A 56 10.91 -0.36 -18.39
CA VAL A 56 9.48 -0.42 -18.76
C VAL A 56 8.70 0.56 -17.92
N ALA A 57 7.82 1.32 -18.54
CA ALA A 57 6.86 2.21 -17.89
C ALA A 57 6.06 1.46 -16.81
N GLN A 58 5.83 2.13 -15.69
CA GLN A 58 5.09 1.59 -14.56
C GLN A 58 3.85 2.43 -14.33
N ALA A 59 2.77 1.78 -13.89
CA ALA A 59 1.61 2.50 -13.40
C ALA A 59 1.92 3.10 -12.02
N ASP A 60 1.59 4.38 -11.84
CA ASP A 60 1.64 5.02 -10.52
C ASP A 60 0.53 4.43 -9.63
N PRO A 61 0.84 3.87 -8.44
CA PRO A 61 -0.15 3.24 -7.58
C PRO A 61 -1.17 4.24 -7.02
N VAL A 62 -0.81 5.50 -6.81
CA VAL A 62 -1.72 6.54 -6.31
C VAL A 62 -2.70 6.93 -7.41
N ASP A 63 -2.21 7.17 -8.62
CA ASP A 63 -3.05 7.50 -9.77
C ASP A 63 -3.97 6.31 -10.13
N LEU A 64 -3.47 5.09 -10.01
CA LEU A 64 -4.26 3.88 -10.25
C LEU A 64 -5.37 3.70 -9.21
N ALA A 65 -5.06 3.86 -7.91
CA ALA A 65 -6.06 3.82 -6.84
C ALA A 65 -7.16 4.88 -7.05
N ALA A 66 -6.78 6.09 -7.45
CA ALA A 66 -7.72 7.17 -7.73
C ALA A 66 -8.59 6.90 -8.96
N ALA A 67 -8.02 6.30 -10.00
CA ALA A 67 -8.72 6.04 -11.26
C ALA A 67 -9.68 4.85 -11.19
N THR A 68 -9.35 3.82 -10.40
CA THR A 68 -10.15 2.58 -10.29
C THR A 68 -11.04 2.56 -9.06
N GLY A 69 -10.70 3.29 -8.00
CA GLY A 69 -11.30 3.15 -6.66
C GLY A 69 -10.89 1.86 -5.96
N THR A 70 -10.05 1.03 -6.58
CA THR A 70 -9.58 -0.24 -6.05
C THR A 70 -8.34 -0.01 -5.17
N PRO A 71 -8.25 -0.62 -3.99
CA PRO A 71 -7.06 -0.55 -3.17
C PRO A 71 -5.84 -1.17 -3.89
N ILE A 72 -4.68 -0.56 -3.69
CA ILE A 72 -3.42 -1.02 -4.27
C ILE A 72 -2.49 -1.50 -3.17
N LEU A 73 -2.05 -2.75 -3.23
CA LEU A 73 -0.96 -3.28 -2.41
C LEU A 73 0.33 -3.30 -3.24
N ARG A 74 1.19 -2.33 -2.98
CA ARG A 74 2.50 -2.27 -3.60
C ARG A 74 3.50 -3.04 -2.74
N LEU A 75 4.14 -4.04 -3.32
CA LEU A 75 5.12 -4.89 -2.66
C LEU A 75 6.55 -4.37 -2.88
N GLY A 76 7.33 -4.35 -1.81
CA GLY A 76 8.77 -4.10 -1.87
C GLY A 76 9.55 -5.30 -2.44
N ALA A 77 10.83 -5.08 -2.77
CA ALA A 77 11.67 -6.09 -3.43
C ALA A 77 11.94 -7.34 -2.56
N ALA A 78 11.93 -7.21 -1.24
CA ALA A 78 12.22 -8.27 -0.28
C ALA A 78 10.99 -8.70 0.55
N THR A 79 9.79 -8.62 -0.04
CA THR A 79 8.55 -8.95 0.68
C THR A 79 8.51 -10.41 1.11
N SER A 80 8.19 -10.63 2.38
CA SER A 80 7.91 -11.94 2.97
C SER A 80 6.57 -11.92 3.72
N ARG A 81 6.07 -13.09 4.11
CA ARG A 81 4.84 -13.17 4.94
C ARG A 81 5.01 -12.47 6.29
N GLU A 82 6.20 -12.47 6.84
CA GLU A 82 6.53 -11.82 8.12
C GLU A 82 6.37 -10.30 8.05
N ALA A 83 6.55 -9.70 6.86
CA ALA A 83 6.36 -8.26 6.66
C ALA A 83 4.93 -7.79 7.01
N PHE A 84 3.94 -8.67 6.94
CA PHE A 84 2.54 -8.33 7.24
C PHE A 84 2.14 -8.53 8.71
N ARG A 85 3.06 -8.99 9.57
CA ARG A 85 2.81 -9.17 11.01
C ARG A 85 2.84 -7.85 11.77
N ARG A 86 3.62 -6.89 11.32
CA ARG A 86 3.76 -5.56 11.93
C ARG A 86 3.33 -4.51 10.92
N VAL A 87 2.21 -3.85 11.22
CA VAL A 87 1.55 -2.91 10.31
C VAL A 87 1.53 -1.52 10.93
N LEU A 88 1.95 -0.50 10.16
CA LEU A 88 1.82 0.89 10.49
C LEU A 88 0.70 1.51 9.65
N ILE A 89 -0.24 2.19 10.31
CA ILE A 89 -1.34 2.89 9.68
C ILE A 89 -1.08 4.40 9.80
N GLY A 90 -0.84 5.05 8.66
CA GLY A 90 -0.80 6.51 8.60
C GLY A 90 -2.22 7.08 8.60
N TRP A 91 -2.56 7.81 9.66
CA TRP A 91 -3.90 8.32 9.84
C TRP A 91 -3.99 9.83 9.71
N LYS A 92 -4.92 10.23 8.88
CA LYS A 92 -5.50 11.56 8.81
C LYS A 92 -7.01 11.40 8.75
N ASP A 93 -7.77 12.25 9.41
CA ASP A 93 -9.24 12.14 9.36
C ASP A 93 -9.79 12.59 8.00
N CYS A 94 -9.71 11.71 7.02
CA CYS A 94 -10.21 11.91 5.67
C CYS A 94 -10.82 10.61 5.11
N ARG A 95 -11.54 10.75 3.99
CA ARG A 95 -12.20 9.61 3.32
C ARG A 95 -11.20 8.53 2.94
N GLU A 96 -10.08 8.92 2.35
CA GLU A 96 -9.06 8.03 1.82
C GLU A 96 -8.42 7.16 2.91
N SER A 97 -8.12 7.75 4.08
CA SER A 97 -7.62 6.99 5.25
C SER A 97 -8.64 5.98 5.76
N ARG A 98 -9.92 6.35 5.76
CA ARG A 98 -11.01 5.43 6.14
C ARG A 98 -11.18 4.30 5.12
N CYS A 99 -11.01 4.57 3.82
CA CYS A 99 -11.03 3.56 2.76
C CYS A 99 -9.83 2.62 2.92
N ALA A 100 -8.62 3.15 3.10
CA ALA A 100 -7.41 2.36 3.30
C ALA A 100 -7.50 1.46 4.55
N LEU A 101 -8.00 1.98 5.67
CA LEU A 101 -8.22 1.20 6.88
C LEU A 101 -9.17 0.02 6.62
N ARG A 102 -10.30 0.25 5.93
CA ARG A 102 -11.26 -0.81 5.61
C ARG A 102 -10.68 -1.86 4.68
N ALA A 103 -9.97 -1.43 3.64
CA ALA A 103 -9.29 -2.32 2.70
C ALA A 103 -8.21 -3.18 3.39
N ALA A 104 -7.55 -2.64 4.41
CA ALA A 104 -6.52 -3.34 5.16
C ALA A 104 -7.06 -4.36 6.17
N LEU A 105 -8.35 -4.30 6.57
CA LEU A 105 -8.90 -5.16 7.64
C LEU A 105 -8.59 -6.65 7.50
N PRO A 106 -8.64 -7.28 6.31
CA PRO A 106 -8.28 -8.69 6.17
C PRO A 106 -6.83 -9.00 6.54
N ILE A 107 -5.92 -8.05 6.29
CA ILE A 107 -4.50 -8.15 6.64
C ILE A 107 -4.32 -7.86 8.13
N LEU A 108 -4.94 -6.78 8.64
CA LEU A 108 -4.84 -6.35 10.03
C LEU A 108 -5.30 -7.41 11.03
N ARG A 109 -6.30 -8.24 10.69
CA ARG A 109 -6.74 -9.38 11.50
C ARG A 109 -5.66 -10.45 11.72
N ARG A 110 -4.64 -10.47 10.89
CA ARG A 110 -3.51 -11.41 10.96
C ARG A 110 -2.23 -10.75 11.47
N ALA A 111 -2.28 -9.44 11.69
CA ALA A 111 -1.15 -8.70 12.24
C ALA A 111 -1.00 -8.95 13.74
N GLU A 112 0.23 -9.07 14.20
CA GLU A 112 0.57 -9.21 15.62
C GLU A 112 0.61 -7.86 16.33
N THR A 113 1.00 -6.82 15.59
CA THR A 113 1.13 -5.45 16.11
C THR A 113 0.66 -4.44 15.06
N ILE A 114 -0.17 -3.51 15.49
CA ILE A 114 -0.65 -2.42 14.65
C ILE A 114 -0.33 -1.10 15.36
N LEU A 115 0.40 -0.21 14.68
CA LEU A 115 0.65 1.16 15.13
C LEU A 115 -0.10 2.14 14.24
N ILE A 116 -0.91 2.99 14.86
CA ILE A 116 -1.60 4.09 14.17
C ILE A 116 -0.81 5.36 14.42
N VAL A 117 -0.35 6.02 13.34
CA VAL A 117 0.47 7.23 13.44
C VAL A 117 -0.24 8.41 12.82
N GLY A 118 -0.41 9.46 13.59
CA GLY A 118 -0.76 10.80 13.12
C GLY A 118 0.49 11.69 13.04
N VAL A 119 0.63 12.47 11.97
CA VAL A 119 1.76 13.38 11.78
C VAL A 119 1.30 14.82 11.76
N GLY A 120 1.89 15.65 12.61
CA GLY A 120 1.58 17.09 12.70
C GLY A 120 0.13 17.36 13.14
N ASP A 121 -0.39 18.52 12.79
CA ASP A 121 -1.73 18.96 13.21
C ASP A 121 -2.89 18.31 12.43
N GLU A 122 -2.58 17.43 11.47
CA GLU A 122 -3.60 16.79 10.62
C GLU A 122 -4.36 15.64 11.30
N ALA A 123 -3.88 15.16 12.45
CA ALA A 123 -4.54 14.12 13.24
C ALA A 123 -4.51 14.47 14.72
N SER A 124 -5.67 14.62 15.36
CA SER A 124 -5.74 14.80 16.81
C SER A 124 -5.55 13.49 17.56
N SER A 125 -5.02 13.53 18.77
CA SER A 125 -4.90 12.37 19.66
C SER A 125 -6.25 11.71 19.94
N GLU A 126 -7.33 12.48 19.99
CA GLU A 126 -8.69 11.96 20.16
C GLU A 126 -9.13 11.11 18.96
N CYS A 127 -8.83 11.60 17.75
CA CYS A 127 -9.12 10.86 16.51
C CYS A 127 -8.33 9.56 16.43
N LEU A 128 -7.03 9.59 16.79
CA LEU A 128 -6.18 8.38 16.81
C LEU A 128 -6.70 7.37 17.85
N SER A 129 -7.09 7.82 19.03
CA SER A 129 -7.73 7.00 20.07
C SER A 129 -9.02 6.36 19.59
N ALA A 130 -9.82 7.05 18.77
CA ALA A 130 -11.05 6.49 18.20
C ALA A 130 -10.74 5.36 17.22
N VAL A 131 -9.72 5.51 16.37
CA VAL A 131 -9.27 4.44 15.44
C VAL A 131 -8.72 3.25 16.21
N GLN A 132 -7.94 3.48 17.27
CA GLN A 132 -7.46 2.39 18.14
C GLN A 132 -8.64 1.62 18.74
N ARG A 133 -9.60 2.30 19.34
CA ARG A 133 -10.81 1.66 19.91
C ARG A 133 -11.57 0.86 18.84
N TYR A 134 -11.67 1.38 17.62
CA TYR A 134 -12.32 0.68 16.50
C TYR A 134 -11.64 -0.64 16.16
N LEU A 135 -10.30 -0.70 16.19
CA LEU A 135 -9.53 -1.90 15.93
C LEU A 135 -9.54 -2.86 17.12
N CYS A 136 -9.34 -2.36 18.35
CA CYS A 136 -9.38 -3.16 19.57
C CYS A 136 -10.75 -3.83 19.79
N ALA A 137 -11.86 -3.15 19.44
CA ALA A 137 -13.19 -3.74 19.47
C ALA A 137 -13.40 -4.91 18.46
N ARG A 138 -12.40 -5.19 17.62
CA ARG A 138 -12.35 -6.31 16.67
C ARG A 138 -11.21 -7.28 16.97
N ASP A 139 -10.77 -7.30 18.24
CA ASP A 139 -9.70 -8.17 18.74
C ASP A 139 -8.34 -7.96 18.06
N MET A 140 -8.08 -6.75 17.54
CA MET A 140 -6.81 -6.39 16.93
C MET A 140 -5.93 -5.65 17.94
N ASN A 141 -4.65 -6.07 18.08
CA ASN A 141 -3.68 -5.44 18.96
C ASN A 141 -3.17 -4.12 18.34
N ALA A 142 -3.86 -3.01 18.61
CA ALA A 142 -3.56 -1.71 18.06
C ALA A 142 -3.14 -0.71 19.15
N GLN A 143 -2.11 0.05 18.83
CA GLN A 143 -1.64 1.21 19.60
C GLN A 143 -1.65 2.45 18.70
N HIS A 144 -1.57 3.64 19.28
CA HIS A 144 -1.44 4.86 18.51
C HIS A 144 -0.32 5.75 19.05
N ASP A 145 0.23 6.56 18.14
CA ASP A 145 1.21 7.59 18.44
C ASP A 145 0.97 8.83 17.59
N HIS A 146 1.35 9.97 18.12
CA HIS A 146 1.28 11.25 17.43
C HIS A 146 2.68 11.85 17.34
N VAL A 147 3.15 12.04 16.12
CA VAL A 147 4.51 12.54 15.88
C VAL A 147 4.48 13.95 15.27
N PRO A 148 5.40 14.84 15.64
CA PRO A 148 5.47 16.17 15.06
C PRO A 148 5.83 16.10 13.56
N ASP A 149 5.31 17.05 12.78
CA ASP A 149 5.78 17.25 11.41
C ASP A 149 7.13 17.99 11.44
N ASN A 150 8.19 17.25 11.18
CA ASN A 150 9.56 17.78 11.13
C ASN A 150 9.90 18.43 9.78
N GLY A 151 8.90 18.79 8.96
CA GLY A 151 9.08 19.34 7.63
C GLY A 151 9.43 18.34 6.55
N LYS A 152 9.64 17.06 6.90
CA LYS A 152 9.92 15.97 5.94
C LYS A 152 8.65 15.48 5.23
N GLY A 153 7.47 15.78 5.82
CA GLY A 153 6.17 15.28 5.39
C GLY A 153 5.81 13.92 5.98
N ALA A 154 4.51 13.62 6.00
CA ALA A 154 3.97 12.44 6.68
C ALA A 154 4.50 11.11 6.11
N ALA A 155 4.65 11.00 4.78
CA ALA A 155 5.12 9.77 4.15
C ALA A 155 6.56 9.42 4.52
N ALA A 156 7.47 10.41 4.52
CA ALA A 156 8.86 10.21 4.93
C ALA A 156 8.94 9.85 6.42
N SER A 157 8.18 10.54 7.29
CA SER A 157 8.11 10.25 8.73
C SER A 157 7.61 8.82 9.00
N MET A 158 6.56 8.38 8.32
CA MET A 158 6.04 7.01 8.43
C MET A 158 7.03 5.97 7.94
N THR A 159 7.73 6.24 6.82
CA THR A 159 8.76 5.33 6.29
C THR A 159 9.93 5.19 7.26
N GLU A 160 10.35 6.29 7.88
CA GLU A 160 11.42 6.31 8.88
C GLU A 160 11.03 5.47 10.10
N ILE A 161 9.81 5.65 10.62
CA ILE A 161 9.28 4.85 11.75
C ILE A 161 9.19 3.38 11.35
N ALA A 162 8.66 3.06 10.17
CA ALA A 162 8.52 1.70 9.70
C ALA A 162 9.87 0.97 9.64
N ARG A 163 10.90 1.63 9.11
CA ARG A 163 12.26 1.06 9.04
C ARG A 163 12.90 0.90 10.41
N ARG A 164 12.81 1.94 11.25
CA ARG A 164 13.41 1.93 12.59
C ARG A 164 12.81 0.83 13.46
N ASP A 165 11.49 0.68 13.43
CA ASP A 165 10.74 -0.17 14.34
C ASP A 165 10.28 -1.50 13.69
N GLY A 166 10.68 -1.76 12.44
CA GLY A 166 10.45 -3.04 11.76
C GLY A 166 9.00 -3.27 11.34
N TYR A 167 8.26 -2.22 10.97
CA TYR A 167 6.95 -2.37 10.34
C TYR A 167 7.11 -2.68 8.85
N GLY A 168 6.62 -3.82 8.43
CA GLY A 168 6.79 -4.29 7.05
C GLY A 168 5.66 -3.90 6.09
N LEU A 169 4.53 -3.38 6.61
CA LEU A 169 3.43 -2.85 5.83
C LEU A 169 3.05 -1.46 6.33
N LEU A 170 2.95 -0.51 5.41
CA LEU A 170 2.36 0.81 5.61
C LEU A 170 0.97 0.85 4.97
N VAL A 171 -0.02 1.35 5.71
CA VAL A 171 -1.39 1.57 5.23
C VAL A 171 -1.67 3.05 5.24
N ALA A 172 -2.04 3.63 4.11
CA ALA A 172 -2.33 5.06 4.00
C ALA A 172 -3.39 5.37 2.95
N GLY A 173 -4.12 6.46 3.16
CA GLY A 173 -5.01 7.02 2.13
C GLY A 173 -4.21 7.59 0.96
N ALA A 174 -4.61 7.27 -0.26
CA ALA A 174 -4.03 7.78 -1.49
C ALA A 174 -4.79 9.00 -1.97
N ARG A 175 -4.17 10.16 -2.01
CA ARG A 175 -4.78 11.38 -2.52
C ARG A 175 -4.15 11.79 -3.84
N ALA A 176 -4.89 11.65 -4.93
CA ALA A 176 -4.46 12.07 -6.27
C ALA A 176 -4.41 13.60 -6.44
N GLN A 177 -5.10 14.37 -5.59
CA GLN A 177 -5.15 15.84 -5.65
C GLN A 177 -4.79 16.46 -4.30
N GLY A 178 -3.93 17.48 -4.32
CA GLY A 178 -3.55 18.28 -3.18
C GLY A 178 -2.06 18.24 -2.85
N ARG A 179 -1.67 18.84 -1.72
CA ARG A 179 -0.28 19.04 -1.27
C ARG A 179 0.64 17.81 -1.30
N TRP A 180 0.07 16.60 -1.42
CA TRP A 180 0.84 15.37 -1.62
C TRP A 180 1.45 15.31 -3.02
N LYS A 181 0.70 15.73 -4.05
CA LYS A 181 1.22 15.74 -5.44
C LYS A 181 2.29 16.83 -5.61
N GLU A 182 2.15 18.00 -4.97
CA GLU A 182 3.14 19.08 -5.03
C GLU A 182 4.42 18.80 -4.23
N ARG A 183 4.34 18.00 -3.15
CA ARG A 183 5.52 17.53 -2.38
C ARG A 183 6.06 16.17 -2.86
N ILE A 184 5.28 15.43 -3.63
CA ILE A 184 5.62 14.09 -4.14
C ILE A 184 6.09 14.15 -5.61
N VAL A 185 5.75 15.19 -6.38
CA VAL A 185 6.27 15.44 -7.74
C VAL A 185 7.73 16.00 -7.71
N GLY A 186 8.54 15.46 -6.86
CA GLY A 186 9.94 15.86 -6.75
C GLY A 186 10.72 14.98 -5.79
N GLY A 187 10.75 13.68 -6.02
CA GLY A 187 11.62 12.78 -5.27
C GLY A 187 10.93 11.93 -4.19
N ALA A 188 9.88 12.41 -3.50
CA ALA A 188 9.30 11.64 -2.39
C ALA A 188 8.40 10.46 -2.84
N THR A 189 7.67 10.55 -3.95
CA THR A 189 6.98 9.37 -4.52
C THR A 189 7.98 8.40 -5.10
N GLU A 190 8.99 8.92 -5.78
CA GLU A 190 10.05 8.08 -6.32
C GLU A 190 10.85 7.42 -5.20
N GLU A 191 11.06 8.13 -4.09
CA GLU A 191 11.68 7.58 -2.88
C GLU A 191 10.77 6.55 -2.19
N LEU A 192 9.46 6.81 -2.08
CA LEU A 192 8.46 5.85 -1.57
C LEU A 192 8.35 4.61 -2.46
N LEU A 193 8.37 4.79 -3.78
CA LEU A 193 8.36 3.70 -4.75
C LEU A 193 9.65 2.87 -4.71
N ARG A 194 10.76 3.42 -4.24
CA ARG A 194 12.06 2.74 -4.07
C ARG A 194 12.26 2.12 -2.70
N THR A 195 11.32 2.33 -1.75
CA THR A 195 11.45 1.73 -0.41
C THR A 195 11.18 0.23 -0.44
N ASP A 196 11.88 -0.54 0.37
CA ASP A 196 11.63 -1.97 0.57
C ASP A 196 10.37 -2.25 1.41
N VAL A 197 9.72 -1.21 1.93
CA VAL A 197 8.49 -1.32 2.72
C VAL A 197 7.29 -1.51 1.80
N ASN A 198 6.39 -2.41 2.15
CA ASN A 198 5.13 -2.59 1.42
C ASN A 198 4.15 -1.48 1.75
N TRP A 199 3.35 -1.07 0.78
CA TRP A 199 2.32 -0.04 0.94
C TRP A 199 0.96 -0.55 0.50
N LEU A 200 -0.05 -0.36 1.35
CA LEU A 200 -1.46 -0.47 0.98
C LEU A 200 -2.04 0.93 0.88
N LEU A 201 -2.49 1.29 -0.30
CA LEU A 201 -3.04 2.59 -0.64
C LEU A 201 -4.50 2.44 -1.07
N ALA A 202 -5.38 3.35 -0.65
CA ALA A 202 -6.76 3.42 -1.15
C ALA A 202 -7.27 4.87 -1.20
N ASN A 203 -8.27 5.12 -2.03
CA ASN A 203 -8.84 6.44 -2.29
C ASN A 203 -10.34 6.50 -1.94
#